data_55cc27f8aea18c0f7fd4e6a4e52f5c2e
#
_entry.id   55cc27f8aea18c0f7fd4e6a4e52f5c2e
#
_cell.length_a   1.000
_cell.length_b   1.000
_cell.length_c   1.000
_cell.angle_alpha   90.00
_cell.angle_beta   90.00
_cell.angle_gamma   90.00
#
_symmetry.space_group_name_H-M   'P 1'
#
loop_
_entity.id
_entity.type
_entity.pdbx_description
1 polymer ?
#
loop_
_entity_poly.entity_id
_entity_poly.type
_entity_poly.pdbx_seq_one_letter_code
_entity_poly.pdbx_strand_id
1 'polypeptide(L)'
;MSDEIPDLLYSDAERALSDALASLLADRGGLDKALARVESAQTYDDKLWQAVAADLGCAGLLIPERDGGAGASYREAAAAAEVLGSHLAPVPFLGSAVVATAALLSVGSQGGLLAKMADGGVTAALAVSFAAGPGSGFPASVRVTAPKPADAGTGVVRLRGMVSGVADALPASVLLVPADGVPHGLYLVDVGAEGVAKAPVTSLDMTRQLCDLSFDDAPATLIASGPGAERAVDAAMAAGAGILAAEQTGLAQRCLDMTIAYVKERKQFARPV
;
A
#
# COMPACT_ATOMS: atom_id res chain seq x y z
N MET A 1 -16.55 28.80 -2.17
CA MET A 1 -15.32 28.08 -2.56
C MET A 1 -14.42 29.11 -3.19
N SER A 2 -13.28 29.43 -2.56
CA SER A 2 -12.31 30.35 -3.13
C SER A 2 -11.68 29.69 -4.36
N ASP A 3 -11.70 30.40 -5.50
CA ASP A 3 -10.99 30.01 -6.73
C ASP A 3 -9.46 30.21 -6.58
N GLU A 4 -8.90 29.77 -5.48
CA GLU A 4 -7.47 29.86 -5.25
C GLU A 4 -6.81 28.76 -6.07
N ILE A 5 -6.01 29.18 -7.06
CA ILE A 5 -5.23 28.24 -7.89
C ILE A 5 -4.25 27.53 -6.95
N PRO A 6 -4.30 26.20 -6.84
CA PRO A 6 -3.39 25.48 -5.95
C PRO A 6 -1.93 25.71 -6.36
N ASP A 7 -1.09 26.00 -5.38
CA ASP A 7 0.36 26.03 -5.59
C ASP A 7 0.82 24.60 -5.93
N LEU A 8 1.32 24.41 -7.14
CA LEU A 8 1.82 23.11 -7.62
C LEU A 8 3.30 22.87 -7.28
N LEU A 9 3.98 23.88 -6.71
CA LEU A 9 5.36 23.71 -6.25
C LEU A 9 5.37 22.97 -4.90
N TYR A 10 6.41 22.19 -4.68
CA TYR A 10 6.62 21.56 -3.38
C TYR A 10 6.84 22.59 -2.29
N SER A 11 6.14 22.43 -1.19
CA SER A 11 6.36 23.17 0.05
C SER A 11 7.72 22.83 0.68
N ASP A 12 8.14 23.61 1.66
CA ASP A 12 9.37 23.32 2.40
C ASP A 12 9.26 22.00 3.19
N ALA A 13 8.06 21.67 3.69
CA ALA A 13 7.80 20.41 4.39
C ALA A 13 7.90 19.20 3.46
N GLU A 14 7.31 19.28 2.25
CA GLU A 14 7.40 18.24 1.24
C GLU A 14 8.84 18.02 0.79
N ARG A 15 9.61 19.09 0.59
CA ARG A 15 11.04 19.01 0.26
C ARG A 15 11.86 18.38 1.38
N ALA A 16 11.65 18.81 2.62
CA ALA A 16 12.37 18.26 3.77
C ALA A 16 12.10 16.77 3.96
N LEU A 17 10.84 16.32 3.76
CA LEU A 17 10.47 14.90 3.78
C LEU A 17 11.19 14.13 2.68
N SER A 18 11.16 14.65 1.43
CA SER A 18 11.83 14.03 0.28
C SER A 18 13.34 13.90 0.51
N ASP A 19 14.00 14.95 1.01
CA ASP A 19 15.45 14.94 1.26
C ASP A 19 15.82 13.95 2.36
N ALA A 20 15.05 13.90 3.45
CA ALA A 20 15.28 12.96 4.54
C ALA A 20 15.10 11.51 4.08
N LEU A 21 14.05 11.24 3.29
CA LEU A 21 13.79 9.91 2.75
C LEU A 21 14.84 9.50 1.71
N ALA A 22 15.26 10.41 0.83
CA ALA A 22 16.32 10.15 -0.14
C ALA A 22 17.65 9.85 0.56
N SER A 23 18.01 10.59 1.60
CA SER A 23 19.20 10.31 2.40
C SER A 23 19.16 8.93 3.07
N LEU A 24 18.04 8.58 3.69
CA LEU A 24 17.85 7.26 4.30
C LEU A 24 17.98 6.13 3.26
N LEU A 25 17.39 6.31 2.08
CA LEU A 25 17.43 5.30 1.00
C LEU A 25 18.82 5.21 0.35
N ALA A 26 19.58 6.30 0.28
CA ALA A 26 20.96 6.27 -0.17
C ALA A 26 21.85 5.41 0.76
N ASP A 27 21.63 5.52 2.07
CA ASP A 27 22.40 4.76 3.06
C ASP A 27 21.96 3.29 3.17
N ARG A 28 20.65 3.06 3.23
CA ARG A 28 20.07 1.74 3.55
C ARG A 28 19.48 1.00 2.36
N GLY A 29 19.18 1.69 1.26
CA GLY A 29 18.58 1.16 0.03
C GLY A 29 19.59 1.01 -1.11
N GLY A 30 19.17 1.41 -2.30
CA GLY A 30 19.95 1.40 -3.54
C GLY A 30 19.57 0.24 -4.47
N LEU A 31 19.85 0.43 -5.78
CA LEU A 31 19.42 -0.50 -6.83
C LEU A 31 20.00 -1.91 -6.64
N ASP A 32 21.26 -2.04 -6.22
CA ASP A 32 21.88 -3.34 -6.00
C ASP A 32 21.21 -4.12 -4.87
N LYS A 33 20.80 -3.41 -3.80
CA LYS A 33 20.06 -4.03 -2.69
C LYS A 33 18.63 -4.37 -3.10
N ALA A 34 17.97 -3.53 -3.89
CA ALA A 34 16.65 -3.82 -4.44
C ALA A 34 16.70 -5.06 -5.35
N LEU A 35 17.69 -5.15 -6.24
CA LEU A 35 17.90 -6.32 -7.10
C LEU A 35 18.15 -7.59 -6.28
N ALA A 36 19.08 -7.55 -5.34
CA ALA A 36 19.36 -8.70 -4.46
C ALA A 36 18.10 -9.12 -3.67
N ARG A 37 17.25 -8.18 -3.31
CA ARG A 37 16.00 -8.45 -2.59
C ARG A 37 14.97 -9.16 -3.48
N VAL A 38 14.73 -8.70 -4.70
CA VAL A 38 13.76 -9.34 -5.62
C VAL A 38 14.20 -10.72 -6.07
N GLU A 39 15.49 -11.02 -6.05
CA GLU A 39 16.06 -12.35 -6.33
C GLU A 39 16.04 -13.30 -5.10
N SER A 40 15.66 -12.79 -3.93
CA SER A 40 15.62 -13.58 -2.69
C SER A 40 14.21 -14.14 -2.42
N ALA A 41 14.13 -15.10 -1.48
CA ALA A 41 12.84 -15.62 -1.02
C ALA A 41 12.00 -14.59 -0.25
N GLN A 42 12.66 -13.56 0.33
CA GLN A 42 12.00 -12.44 1.03
C GLN A 42 12.13 -11.19 0.18
N THR A 43 11.10 -10.90 -0.59
CA THR A 43 11.09 -9.85 -1.61
C THR A 43 10.81 -8.44 -1.08
N TYR A 44 10.46 -8.27 0.19
CA TYR A 44 10.34 -6.97 0.87
C TYR A 44 11.37 -6.81 1.98
N ASP A 45 11.65 -5.58 2.40
CA ASP A 45 12.67 -5.28 3.40
C ASP A 45 12.06 -4.72 4.69
N ASP A 46 11.91 -5.59 5.70
CA ASP A 46 11.34 -5.24 7.00
C ASP A 46 12.15 -4.15 7.71
N LYS A 47 13.50 -4.19 7.62
CA LYS A 47 14.35 -3.22 8.30
C LYS A 47 14.25 -1.85 7.63
N LEU A 48 14.19 -1.84 6.30
CA LEU A 48 13.97 -0.62 5.55
C LEU A 48 12.58 -0.07 5.83
N TRP A 49 11.55 -0.95 5.88
CA TRP A 49 10.21 -0.53 6.23
C TRP A 49 10.14 0.11 7.61
N GLN A 50 10.74 -0.49 8.63
CA GLN A 50 10.77 0.11 9.97
C GLN A 50 11.42 1.48 9.98
N ALA A 51 12.51 1.68 9.25
CA ALA A 51 13.15 2.98 9.14
C ALA A 51 12.28 4.02 8.41
N VAL A 52 11.64 3.63 7.31
CA VAL A 52 10.73 4.51 6.56
C VAL A 52 9.45 4.80 7.36
N ALA A 53 8.89 3.78 7.99
CA ALA A 53 7.61 3.84 8.69
C ALA A 53 7.70 4.59 10.01
N ALA A 54 8.64 4.17 10.90
CA ALA A 54 8.73 4.66 12.27
C ALA A 54 9.72 5.83 12.42
N ASP A 55 10.96 5.70 11.87
CA ASP A 55 11.97 6.74 12.04
C ASP A 55 11.60 8.03 11.28
N LEU A 56 10.99 7.91 10.10
CA LEU A 56 10.54 9.05 9.27
C LEU A 56 9.02 9.30 9.32
N GLY A 57 8.25 8.45 10.03
CA GLY A 57 6.81 8.60 10.16
C GLY A 57 5.99 8.38 8.88
N CYS A 58 6.58 7.79 7.82
CA CYS A 58 5.92 7.66 6.53
C CYS A 58 4.69 6.73 6.56
N ALA A 59 4.63 5.75 7.48
CA ALA A 59 3.46 4.90 7.64
C ALA A 59 2.23 5.67 8.14
N GLY A 60 2.45 6.70 8.94
CA GLY A 60 1.41 7.52 9.56
C GLY A 60 1.05 8.82 8.83
N LEU A 61 1.63 9.10 7.65
CA LEU A 61 1.43 10.39 6.97
C LEU A 61 -0.06 10.75 6.83
N LEU A 62 -0.87 9.85 6.29
CA LEU A 62 -2.31 10.09 6.06
C LEU A 62 -3.18 9.86 7.29
N ILE A 63 -2.64 9.28 8.36
CA ILE A 63 -3.38 8.99 9.58
C ILE A 63 -3.49 10.28 10.41
N PRO A 64 -4.69 10.65 10.86
CA PRO A 64 -4.88 11.83 11.69
C PRO A 64 -4.05 11.78 13.01
N GLU A 65 -3.66 12.95 13.51
CA GLU A 65 -2.90 13.06 14.77
C GLU A 65 -3.63 12.41 15.97
N ARG A 66 -4.96 12.51 16.04
CA ARG A 66 -5.76 11.86 17.10
C ARG A 66 -5.65 10.34 17.09
N ASP A 67 -5.27 9.73 15.95
CA ASP A 67 -5.08 8.30 15.75
C ASP A 67 -3.57 7.93 15.68
N GLY A 68 -2.69 8.84 16.10
CA GLY A 68 -1.25 8.62 16.22
C GLY A 68 -0.44 8.88 14.95
N GLY A 69 -1.03 9.43 13.90
CA GLY A 69 -0.34 9.77 12.65
C GLY A 69 0.10 11.23 12.57
N ALA A 70 0.55 11.63 11.39
CA ALA A 70 1.01 12.99 11.11
C ALA A 70 -0.10 13.95 10.66
N GLY A 71 -1.29 13.44 10.26
CA GLY A 71 -2.36 14.26 9.72
C GLY A 71 -2.00 15.01 8.44
N ALA A 72 -1.01 14.52 7.71
CA ALA A 72 -0.54 15.10 6.46
C ALA A 72 -1.55 14.87 5.30
N SER A 73 -1.28 15.50 4.18
CA SER A 73 -2.11 15.38 3.00
C SER A 73 -1.57 14.33 2.00
N TYR A 74 -2.33 14.08 0.94
CA TYR A 74 -1.84 13.28 -0.17
C TYR A 74 -0.65 13.90 -0.91
N ARG A 75 -0.34 15.17 -0.72
CA ARG A 75 0.83 15.83 -1.32
C ARG A 75 2.12 15.30 -0.70
N GLU A 76 2.20 15.24 0.63
CA GLU A 76 3.34 14.67 1.34
C GLU A 76 3.49 13.16 1.04
N ALA A 77 2.37 12.44 0.95
CA ALA A 77 2.39 11.04 0.56
C ALA A 77 2.90 10.85 -0.88
N ALA A 78 2.53 11.74 -1.82
CA ALA A 78 3.02 11.73 -3.19
C ALA A 78 4.52 12.04 -3.26
N ALA A 79 4.99 13.04 -2.51
CA ALA A 79 6.41 13.37 -2.43
C ALA A 79 7.24 12.20 -1.90
N ALA A 80 6.75 11.50 -0.87
CA ALA A 80 7.37 10.28 -0.36
C ALA A 80 7.36 9.15 -1.43
N ALA A 81 6.24 8.96 -2.14
CA ALA A 81 6.11 7.94 -3.18
C ALA A 81 7.08 8.17 -4.35
N GLU A 82 7.28 9.41 -4.79
CA GLU A 82 8.26 9.74 -5.83
C GLU A 82 9.67 9.30 -5.43
N VAL A 83 10.07 9.59 -4.19
CA VAL A 83 11.40 9.19 -3.69
C VAL A 83 11.50 7.67 -3.57
N LEU A 84 10.48 6.98 -3.03
CA LEU A 84 10.45 5.52 -2.94
C LEU A 84 10.54 4.87 -4.32
N GLY A 85 9.79 5.39 -5.31
CA GLY A 85 9.82 4.94 -6.69
C GLY A 85 11.17 5.11 -7.36
N SER A 86 11.82 6.27 -7.16
CA SER A 86 13.15 6.54 -7.72
C SER A 86 14.25 5.59 -7.21
N HIS A 87 14.04 4.95 -6.06
CA HIS A 87 14.96 4.01 -5.42
C HIS A 87 14.49 2.55 -5.51
N LEU A 88 13.32 2.28 -6.11
CA LEU A 88 12.70 0.96 -6.15
C LEU A 88 12.62 0.32 -4.74
N ALA A 89 12.23 1.11 -3.76
CA ALA A 89 12.25 0.69 -2.35
C ALA A 89 11.22 -0.45 -2.11
N PRO A 90 11.66 -1.66 -1.70
CA PRO A 90 10.79 -2.82 -1.54
C PRO A 90 10.06 -2.78 -0.19
N VAL A 91 9.19 -1.80 -0.02
CA VAL A 91 8.43 -1.51 1.21
C VAL A 91 6.93 -1.41 0.91
N PRO A 92 6.03 -1.81 1.84
CA PRO A 92 4.59 -1.84 1.61
C PRO A 92 3.94 -0.46 1.78
N PHE A 93 4.56 0.61 1.26
CA PHE A 93 4.06 1.97 1.41
C PHE A 93 2.72 2.16 0.69
N LEU A 94 2.64 1.77 -0.59
CA LEU A 94 1.43 1.94 -1.39
C LEU A 94 0.25 1.15 -0.80
N GLY A 95 0.45 -0.13 -0.51
CA GLY A 95 -0.63 -1.01 -0.04
C GLY A 95 -1.07 -0.70 1.38
N SER A 96 -0.13 -0.45 2.30
CA SER A 96 -0.44 -0.26 3.71
C SER A 96 -0.66 1.21 4.07
N ALA A 97 0.36 2.07 3.87
CA ALA A 97 0.28 3.47 4.30
C ALA A 97 -0.72 4.31 3.47
N VAL A 98 -1.07 3.86 2.26
CA VAL A 98 -1.98 4.60 1.38
C VAL A 98 -3.31 3.87 1.21
N VAL A 99 -3.33 2.73 0.53
CA VAL A 99 -4.57 2.06 0.12
C VAL A 99 -5.37 1.56 1.32
N ALA A 100 -4.75 0.77 2.20
CA ALA A 100 -5.44 0.26 3.38
C ALA A 100 -5.83 1.38 4.35
N THR A 101 -4.94 2.37 4.55
CA THR A 101 -5.22 3.55 5.37
C THR A 101 -6.41 4.35 4.83
N ALA A 102 -6.48 4.63 3.53
CA ALA A 102 -7.60 5.35 2.92
C ALA A 102 -8.94 4.61 3.10
N ALA A 103 -8.95 3.27 2.95
CA ALA A 103 -10.13 2.47 3.23
C ALA A 103 -10.58 2.61 4.70
N LEU A 104 -9.66 2.46 5.66
CA LEU A 104 -9.96 2.55 7.09
C LEU A 104 -10.44 3.95 7.50
N LEU A 105 -9.84 5.00 6.97
CA LEU A 105 -10.27 6.38 7.21
C LEU A 105 -11.68 6.63 6.69
N SER A 106 -12.04 6.06 5.54
CA SER A 106 -13.40 6.14 4.99
C SER A 106 -14.43 5.40 5.86
N VAL A 107 -14.05 4.30 6.51
CA VAL A 107 -14.89 3.58 7.48
C VAL A 107 -15.08 4.37 8.78
N GLY A 108 -14.05 5.06 9.25
CA GLY A 108 -14.12 6.04 10.35
C GLY A 108 -14.07 5.47 11.78
N SER A 109 -14.08 4.16 11.99
CA SER A 109 -14.20 3.56 13.35
C SER A 109 -13.00 2.67 13.78
N GLN A 110 -11.84 2.83 13.13
CA GLN A 110 -10.70 1.92 13.28
C GLN A 110 -9.44 2.55 13.91
N GLY A 111 -9.60 3.55 14.79
CA GLY A 111 -8.49 4.31 15.38
C GLY A 111 -7.44 3.44 16.07
N GLY A 112 -7.84 2.38 16.75
CA GLY A 112 -6.89 1.45 17.39
C GLY A 112 -6.02 0.66 16.39
N LEU A 113 -6.51 0.35 15.19
CA LEU A 113 -5.74 -0.26 14.13
C LEU A 113 -4.88 0.78 13.43
N LEU A 114 -5.44 1.96 13.13
CA LEU A 114 -4.71 3.08 12.53
C LEU A 114 -3.49 3.48 13.36
N ALA A 115 -3.62 3.54 14.70
CA ALA A 115 -2.50 3.85 15.59
C ALA A 115 -1.33 2.84 15.45
N LYS A 116 -1.66 1.54 15.37
CA LYS A 116 -0.64 0.49 15.15
C LYS A 116 -0.04 0.50 13.74
N MET A 117 -0.78 1.02 12.77
CA MET A 117 -0.26 1.21 11.41
C MET A 117 0.63 2.45 11.32
N ALA A 118 0.31 3.52 12.08
CA ALA A 118 1.06 4.76 12.08
C ALA A 118 2.51 4.59 12.56
N ASP A 119 2.76 3.70 13.52
CA ASP A 119 4.10 3.37 14.01
C ASP A 119 4.82 2.28 13.19
N GLY A 120 4.19 1.77 12.14
CA GLY A 120 4.72 0.70 11.29
C GLY A 120 4.70 -0.70 11.93
N GLY A 121 4.17 -0.85 13.15
CA GLY A 121 4.08 -2.13 13.86
C GLY A 121 3.08 -3.12 13.23
N VAL A 122 2.07 -2.60 12.53
CA VAL A 122 1.10 -3.38 11.76
C VAL A 122 1.07 -2.89 10.33
N THR A 123 1.12 -3.81 9.39
CA THR A 123 0.88 -3.55 7.97
C THR A 123 -0.45 -4.17 7.55
N ALA A 124 -1.20 -3.46 6.72
CA ALA A 124 -2.48 -3.92 6.20
C ALA A 124 -2.49 -3.91 4.66
N ALA A 125 -3.30 -4.76 4.05
CA ALA A 125 -3.52 -4.73 2.61
C ALA A 125 -5.01 -4.82 2.28
N LEU A 126 -5.46 -4.09 1.27
CA LEU A 126 -6.80 -4.23 0.71
C LEU A 126 -6.80 -5.40 -0.29
N ALA A 127 -7.61 -6.41 -0.03
CA ALA A 127 -7.71 -7.62 -0.86
C ALA A 127 -8.51 -7.34 -2.16
N VAL A 128 -7.91 -6.54 -3.03
CA VAL A 128 -8.41 -6.22 -4.37
C VAL A 128 -7.28 -6.45 -5.37
N SER A 129 -7.59 -6.98 -6.54
CA SER A 129 -6.58 -7.18 -7.59
C SER A 129 -5.91 -5.86 -7.95
N PHE A 130 -4.58 -5.86 -8.06
CA PHE A 130 -3.81 -4.69 -8.49
C PHE A 130 -4.14 -4.24 -9.92
N ALA A 131 -4.76 -5.12 -10.72
CA ALA A 131 -5.27 -4.78 -12.05
C ALA A 131 -6.60 -4.00 -12.01
N ALA A 132 -7.29 -3.94 -10.87
CA ALA A 132 -8.49 -3.13 -10.71
C ALA A 132 -8.13 -1.66 -10.54
N GLY A 133 -8.91 -0.77 -11.14
CA GLY A 133 -8.76 0.67 -11.01
C GLY A 133 -9.96 1.33 -10.34
N PRO A 134 -9.89 2.65 -10.08
CA PRO A 134 -11.05 3.41 -9.62
C PRO A 134 -12.26 3.20 -10.55
N GLY A 135 -13.44 2.99 -9.98
CA GLY A 135 -14.68 2.76 -10.72
C GLY A 135 -14.87 1.34 -11.27
N SER A 136 -14.02 0.37 -10.90
CA SER A 136 -14.19 -1.05 -11.30
C SER A 136 -15.40 -1.73 -10.65
N GLY A 137 -16.12 -1.06 -9.76
CA GLY A 137 -17.20 -1.62 -8.97
C GLY A 137 -16.72 -2.39 -7.75
N PHE A 138 -17.67 -2.80 -6.90
CA PHE A 138 -17.35 -3.53 -5.68
C PHE A 138 -16.90 -4.96 -5.99
N PRO A 139 -15.73 -5.43 -5.46
CA PRO A 139 -15.23 -6.77 -5.73
C PRO A 139 -16.14 -7.86 -5.16
N ALA A 140 -16.42 -8.91 -5.95
CA ALA A 140 -17.33 -9.99 -5.60
C ALA A 140 -16.68 -11.40 -5.64
N SER A 141 -15.33 -11.47 -5.65
CA SER A 141 -14.60 -12.76 -5.73
C SER A 141 -14.56 -13.51 -4.39
N VAL A 142 -14.81 -12.83 -3.29
CA VAL A 142 -14.95 -13.41 -1.95
C VAL A 142 -16.40 -13.28 -1.51
N ARG A 143 -16.93 -14.29 -0.84
CA ARG A 143 -18.29 -14.28 -0.32
C ARG A 143 -18.35 -14.61 1.17
N VAL A 144 -19.34 -14.08 1.83
CA VAL A 144 -19.66 -14.43 3.23
C VAL A 144 -20.33 -15.80 3.26
N THR A 145 -19.90 -16.65 4.18
CA THR A 145 -20.50 -17.94 4.49
C THR A 145 -21.08 -17.95 5.90
N ALA A 146 -21.87 -18.96 6.21
CA ALA A 146 -22.48 -19.09 7.52
C ALA A 146 -21.41 -19.20 8.62
N PRO A 147 -21.60 -18.55 9.78
CA PRO A 147 -20.69 -18.70 10.92
C PRO A 147 -20.68 -20.13 11.45
N LYS A 148 -19.55 -20.58 11.99
CA LYS A 148 -19.47 -21.86 12.69
C LYS A 148 -20.21 -21.76 14.04
N PRO A 149 -20.63 -22.88 14.65
CA PRO A 149 -21.25 -22.84 15.99
C PRO A 149 -20.38 -22.15 17.06
N ALA A 150 -19.05 -22.27 16.96
CA ALA A 150 -18.11 -21.62 17.85
C ALA A 150 -18.10 -20.07 17.72
N ASP A 151 -18.60 -19.53 16.62
CA ASP A 151 -18.65 -18.08 16.37
C ASP A 151 -19.96 -17.44 16.88
N ALA A 152 -20.87 -18.24 17.43
CA ALA A 152 -22.18 -17.76 17.84
C ALA A 152 -22.08 -16.64 18.89
N GLY A 153 -22.69 -15.49 18.58
CA GLY A 153 -22.70 -14.32 19.46
C GLY A 153 -21.44 -13.46 19.44
N THR A 154 -20.39 -13.82 18.66
CA THR A 154 -19.13 -13.07 18.60
C THR A 154 -19.13 -11.96 17.54
N GLY A 155 -20.10 -11.94 16.62
CA GLY A 155 -20.12 -11.06 15.44
C GLY A 155 -19.14 -11.48 14.33
N VAL A 156 -18.43 -12.60 14.50
CA VAL A 156 -17.54 -13.16 13.48
C VAL A 156 -18.36 -13.85 12.40
N VAL A 157 -18.02 -13.57 11.16
CA VAL A 157 -18.51 -14.29 9.96
C VAL A 157 -17.39 -15.11 9.35
N ARG A 158 -17.70 -15.91 8.35
CA ARG A 158 -16.71 -16.70 7.62
C ARG A 158 -16.64 -16.24 6.17
N LEU A 159 -15.43 -16.20 5.63
CA LEU A 159 -15.19 -15.83 4.22
C LEU A 159 -14.68 -17.01 3.42
N ARG A 160 -15.13 -17.09 2.16
CA ARG A 160 -14.67 -18.07 1.19
C ARG A 160 -14.50 -17.45 -0.18
N GLY A 161 -13.38 -17.72 -0.83
CA GLY A 161 -13.08 -17.23 -2.18
C GLY A 161 -11.60 -17.02 -2.39
N MET A 162 -11.26 -16.36 -3.49
CA MET A 162 -9.87 -16.06 -3.85
C MET A 162 -9.79 -14.67 -4.50
N VAL A 163 -8.69 -13.97 -4.23
CA VAL A 163 -8.35 -12.71 -4.89
C VAL A 163 -6.93 -12.83 -5.45
N SER A 164 -6.78 -12.66 -6.77
CA SER A 164 -5.49 -12.79 -7.42
C SER A 164 -4.79 -11.45 -7.58
N GLY A 165 -3.46 -11.47 -7.41
CA GLY A 165 -2.59 -10.33 -7.68
C GLY A 165 -2.82 -9.14 -6.75
N VAL A 166 -2.92 -9.38 -5.45
CA VAL A 166 -3.05 -8.31 -4.43
C VAL A 166 -1.66 -7.73 -4.12
N ALA A 167 -1.52 -6.42 -4.25
CA ALA A 167 -0.27 -5.74 -3.93
C ALA A 167 -0.04 -5.65 -2.42
N ASP A 168 1.22 -5.78 -2.02
CA ASP A 168 1.71 -5.63 -0.64
C ASP A 168 1.02 -6.54 0.41
N ALA A 169 0.33 -7.62 -0.05
CA ALA A 169 -0.33 -8.57 0.86
C ALA A 169 0.66 -9.54 1.52
N LEU A 170 1.86 -9.75 0.96
CA LEU A 170 2.87 -10.64 1.56
C LEU A 170 3.33 -10.17 2.93
N PRO A 171 3.75 -8.89 3.12
CA PRO A 171 4.13 -8.37 4.44
C PRO A 171 2.93 -8.06 5.34
N ALA A 172 1.70 -8.04 4.82
CA ALA A 172 0.54 -7.68 5.62
C ALA A 172 0.25 -8.68 6.73
N SER A 173 -0.08 -8.16 7.91
CA SER A 173 -0.59 -8.92 9.06
C SER A 173 -2.12 -8.84 9.15
N VAL A 174 -2.74 -7.82 8.55
CA VAL A 174 -4.19 -7.61 8.50
C VAL A 174 -4.62 -7.41 7.06
N LEU A 175 -5.74 -8.03 6.67
CA LEU A 175 -6.37 -7.86 5.38
C LEU A 175 -7.71 -7.14 5.53
N LEU A 176 -7.95 -6.18 4.64
CA LEU A 176 -9.25 -5.58 4.41
C LEU A 176 -9.87 -6.31 3.21
N VAL A 177 -10.89 -7.10 3.45
CA VAL A 177 -11.45 -8.00 2.43
C VAL A 177 -12.85 -7.55 2.04
N PRO A 178 -13.03 -6.99 0.82
CA PRO A 178 -14.36 -6.81 0.26
C PRO A 178 -14.97 -8.19 -0.01
N ALA A 179 -16.19 -8.42 0.47
CA ALA A 179 -16.88 -9.68 0.25
C ALA A 179 -18.35 -9.49 -0.08
N ASP A 180 -18.83 -10.32 -1.00
CA ASP A 180 -20.25 -10.41 -1.37
C ASP A 180 -21.06 -11.08 -0.26
N GLY A 181 -22.25 -10.57 0.00
CA GLY A 181 -23.15 -11.02 1.04
C GLY A 181 -24.44 -10.20 1.04
N VAL A 182 -25.27 -10.38 2.05
CA VAL A 182 -26.52 -9.62 2.20
C VAL A 182 -26.54 -8.93 3.58
N PRO A 183 -26.16 -7.62 3.59
CA PRO A 183 -25.53 -6.81 2.54
C PRO A 183 -24.07 -7.21 2.29
N HIS A 184 -23.51 -6.84 1.12
CA HIS A 184 -22.07 -6.93 0.87
C HIS A 184 -21.29 -6.01 1.86
N GLY A 185 -20.02 -6.34 2.11
CA GLY A 185 -19.29 -5.62 3.16
C GLY A 185 -17.77 -5.64 2.99
N LEU A 186 -17.12 -4.80 3.79
CA LEU A 186 -15.68 -4.79 4.00
C LEU A 186 -15.38 -5.42 5.36
N TYR A 187 -14.47 -6.38 5.37
CA TYR A 187 -14.17 -7.21 6.52
C TYR A 187 -12.70 -7.12 6.92
N LEU A 188 -12.40 -7.13 8.20
CA LEU A 188 -11.07 -7.35 8.74
C LEU A 188 -10.80 -8.84 8.89
N VAL A 189 -9.64 -9.28 8.42
CA VAL A 189 -9.14 -10.65 8.54
C VAL A 189 -7.71 -10.62 9.05
N ASP A 190 -7.43 -11.38 10.09
CA ASP A 190 -6.05 -11.64 10.52
C ASP A 190 -5.40 -12.63 9.55
N VAL A 191 -4.22 -12.30 9.05
CA VAL A 191 -3.50 -13.16 8.09
C VAL A 191 -3.09 -14.50 8.71
N GLY A 192 -2.84 -14.53 10.03
CA GLY A 192 -2.54 -15.75 10.77
C GLY A 192 -3.74 -16.64 11.08
N ALA A 193 -4.96 -16.22 10.72
CA ALA A 193 -6.17 -16.97 11.01
C ALA A 193 -6.28 -18.25 10.19
N GLU A 194 -7.00 -19.25 10.76
CA GLU A 194 -7.34 -20.48 10.06
C GLU A 194 -8.06 -20.19 8.72
N GLY A 195 -7.72 -20.91 7.67
CA GLY A 195 -8.37 -20.77 6.36
C GLY A 195 -7.87 -19.59 5.52
N VAL A 196 -6.86 -18.86 5.96
CA VAL A 196 -6.19 -17.83 5.15
C VAL A 196 -4.90 -18.38 4.58
N ALA A 197 -4.71 -18.26 3.28
CA ALA A 197 -3.44 -18.60 2.64
C ALA A 197 -2.99 -17.50 1.69
N LYS A 198 -1.67 -17.30 1.62
CA LYS A 198 -0.96 -16.35 0.75
C LYS A 198 -0.05 -17.12 -0.19
N ALA A 199 -0.13 -16.86 -1.49
CA ALA A 199 0.76 -17.43 -2.50
C ALA A 199 1.43 -16.30 -3.29
N PRO A 200 2.77 -16.15 -3.22
CA PRO A 200 3.48 -15.17 -4.03
C PRO A 200 3.24 -15.38 -5.52
N VAL A 201 3.06 -14.29 -6.27
CA VAL A 201 2.92 -14.31 -7.73
C VAL A 201 4.16 -13.73 -8.36
N THR A 202 4.75 -14.45 -9.31
CA THR A 202 5.85 -13.91 -10.11
C THR A 202 5.27 -12.97 -11.16
N SER A 203 5.61 -11.68 -11.06
CA SER A 203 5.19 -10.66 -12.03
C SER A 203 6.38 -10.22 -12.89
N LEU A 204 6.10 -9.51 -14.00
CA LEU A 204 7.14 -8.92 -14.84
C LEU A 204 7.95 -7.87 -14.04
N ASP A 205 7.28 -7.04 -13.28
CA ASP A 205 7.90 -6.14 -12.30
C ASP A 205 8.05 -6.87 -10.97
N MET A 206 9.24 -7.39 -10.69
CA MET A 206 9.55 -8.11 -9.46
C MET A 206 9.74 -7.18 -8.25
N THR A 207 9.80 -5.87 -8.44
CA THR A 207 9.88 -4.90 -7.33
C THR A 207 8.51 -4.66 -6.69
N ARG A 208 7.40 -4.84 -7.45
CA ARG A 208 6.04 -4.85 -6.94
C ARG A 208 5.61 -6.26 -6.56
N GLN A 209 5.49 -6.50 -5.26
CA GLN A 209 5.11 -7.80 -4.77
C GLN A 209 3.61 -8.01 -4.91
N LEU A 210 3.24 -9.02 -5.67
CA LEU A 210 1.88 -9.48 -5.83
C LEU A 210 1.68 -10.82 -5.13
N CYS A 211 0.50 -11.00 -4.58
CA CYS A 211 0.13 -12.20 -3.83
C CYS A 211 -1.30 -12.63 -4.19
N ASP A 212 -1.49 -13.91 -4.41
CA ASP A 212 -2.83 -14.50 -4.44
C ASP A 212 -3.24 -14.81 -3.01
N LEU A 213 -4.45 -14.39 -2.66
CA LEU A 213 -5.08 -14.64 -1.36
C LEU A 213 -6.18 -15.65 -1.52
N SER A 214 -6.24 -16.67 -0.67
CA SER A 214 -7.34 -17.60 -0.60
C SER A 214 -7.93 -17.67 0.80
N PHE A 215 -9.26 -17.78 0.84
CA PHE A 215 -10.05 -17.84 2.06
C PHE A 215 -10.91 -19.12 2.01
N ASP A 216 -10.71 -20.02 2.98
CA ASP A 216 -11.49 -21.23 3.16
C ASP A 216 -12.09 -21.24 4.57
N ASP A 217 -13.31 -20.72 4.68
CA ASP A 217 -14.01 -20.48 5.95
C ASP A 217 -13.17 -19.64 6.95
N ALA A 218 -12.44 -18.64 6.43
CA ALA A 218 -11.61 -17.76 7.22
C ALA A 218 -12.47 -16.85 8.11
N PRO A 219 -12.15 -16.71 9.43
CA PRO A 219 -12.88 -15.82 10.32
C PRO A 219 -12.65 -14.36 9.97
N ALA A 220 -13.71 -13.57 10.00
CA ALA A 220 -13.68 -12.17 9.60
C ALA A 220 -14.63 -11.32 10.45
N THR A 221 -14.29 -10.05 10.64
CA THR A 221 -15.13 -9.08 11.36
C THR A 221 -15.58 -7.99 10.39
N LEU A 222 -16.89 -7.76 10.32
CA LEU A 222 -17.46 -6.69 9.49
C LEU A 222 -17.07 -5.32 10.03
N ILE A 223 -16.56 -4.43 9.17
CA ILE A 223 -16.21 -3.04 9.54
C ILE A 223 -17.04 -2.00 8.78
N ALA A 224 -17.54 -2.34 7.60
CA ALA A 224 -18.48 -1.50 6.85
C ALA A 224 -19.37 -2.36 5.97
N SER A 225 -20.60 -1.92 5.69
CA SER A 225 -21.55 -2.65 4.85
C SER A 225 -22.23 -1.75 3.82
N GLY A 226 -22.73 -2.34 2.72
CA GLY A 226 -23.43 -1.65 1.66
C GLY A 226 -22.67 -0.42 1.14
N PRO A 227 -23.35 0.74 0.99
CA PRO A 227 -22.72 1.95 0.46
C PRO A 227 -21.50 2.44 1.26
N GLY A 228 -21.39 2.07 2.55
CA GLY A 228 -20.21 2.37 3.37
C GLY A 228 -18.99 1.60 2.92
N ALA A 229 -19.15 0.30 2.63
CA ALA A 229 -18.08 -0.54 2.11
C ALA A 229 -17.66 -0.12 0.70
N GLU A 230 -18.62 0.22 -0.16
CA GLU A 230 -18.34 0.73 -1.51
C GLU A 230 -17.48 1.99 -1.47
N ARG A 231 -17.89 2.99 -0.68
CA ARG A 231 -17.11 4.23 -0.52
C ARG A 231 -15.70 3.98 0.01
N ALA A 232 -15.53 3.03 0.94
CA ALA A 232 -14.22 2.71 1.48
C ALA A 232 -13.29 2.11 0.41
N VAL A 233 -13.80 1.21 -0.42
CA VAL A 233 -13.05 0.61 -1.54
C VAL A 233 -12.74 1.67 -2.59
N ASP A 234 -13.72 2.50 -2.99
CA ASP A 234 -13.53 3.55 -4.00
C ASP A 234 -12.49 4.58 -3.53
N ALA A 235 -12.56 5.03 -2.27
CA ALA A 235 -11.59 5.95 -1.70
C ALA A 235 -10.16 5.36 -1.70
N ALA A 236 -10.02 4.08 -1.34
CA ALA A 236 -8.76 3.37 -1.36
C ALA A 236 -8.17 3.26 -2.77
N MET A 237 -9.00 2.89 -3.75
CA MET A 237 -8.57 2.74 -5.13
C MET A 237 -8.19 4.09 -5.76
N ALA A 238 -8.93 5.16 -5.46
CA ALA A 238 -8.61 6.51 -5.92
C ALA A 238 -7.30 7.02 -5.32
N ALA A 239 -7.10 6.86 -4.00
CA ALA A 239 -5.86 7.21 -3.32
C ALA A 239 -4.68 6.41 -3.87
N GLY A 240 -4.85 5.09 -4.03
CA GLY A 240 -3.83 4.21 -4.59
C GLY A 240 -3.40 4.61 -5.99
N ALA A 241 -4.34 4.91 -6.89
CA ALA A 241 -4.04 5.34 -8.25
C ALA A 241 -3.27 6.66 -8.29
N GLY A 242 -3.66 7.65 -7.46
CA GLY A 242 -2.97 8.93 -7.38
C GLY A 242 -1.53 8.80 -6.88
N ILE A 243 -1.32 8.04 -5.83
CA ILE A 243 0.02 7.85 -5.24
C ILE A 243 0.89 6.93 -6.10
N LEU A 244 0.32 5.92 -6.76
CA LEU A 244 1.05 5.11 -7.74
C LEU A 244 1.56 5.95 -8.92
N ALA A 245 0.79 6.95 -9.38
CA ALA A 245 1.25 7.86 -10.42
C ALA A 245 2.47 8.69 -9.98
N ALA A 246 2.50 9.13 -8.71
CA ALA A 246 3.67 9.82 -8.15
C ALA A 246 4.89 8.89 -8.06
N GLU A 247 4.71 7.65 -7.59
CA GLU A 247 5.77 6.63 -7.57
C GLU A 247 6.36 6.39 -8.97
N GLN A 248 5.48 6.24 -9.99
CA GLN A 248 5.91 6.08 -11.38
C GLN A 248 6.64 7.30 -11.92
N THR A 249 6.28 8.51 -11.49
CA THR A 249 6.99 9.75 -11.84
C THR A 249 8.42 9.73 -11.30
N GLY A 250 8.61 9.34 -10.05
CA GLY A 250 9.94 9.19 -9.45
C GLY A 250 10.80 8.14 -10.17
N LEU A 251 10.21 6.99 -10.53
CA LEU A 251 10.87 5.96 -11.32
C LEU A 251 11.29 6.46 -12.70
N ALA A 252 10.39 7.16 -13.40
CA ALA A 252 10.67 7.72 -14.72
C ALA A 252 11.81 8.75 -14.67
N GLN A 253 11.80 9.64 -13.66
CA GLN A 253 12.88 10.61 -13.44
C GLN A 253 14.22 9.90 -13.21
N ARG A 254 14.24 8.85 -12.40
CA ARG A 254 15.46 8.04 -12.18
C ARG A 254 16.00 7.42 -13.44
N CYS A 255 15.13 6.85 -14.28
CA CYS A 255 15.53 6.29 -15.59
C CYS A 255 16.13 7.37 -16.49
N LEU A 256 15.54 8.55 -16.52
CA LEU A 256 16.05 9.69 -17.29
C LEU A 256 17.44 10.12 -16.80
N ASP A 257 17.61 10.30 -15.47
CA ASP A 257 18.88 10.72 -14.87
C ASP A 257 20.01 9.72 -15.15
N MET A 258 19.74 8.42 -15.00
CA MET A 258 20.68 7.34 -15.32
C MET A 258 21.07 7.36 -16.81
N THR A 259 20.10 7.59 -17.69
CA THR A 259 20.33 7.66 -19.14
C THR A 259 21.19 8.86 -19.47
N ILE A 260 20.90 10.04 -18.91
CA ILE A 260 21.70 11.26 -19.10
C ILE A 260 23.14 11.04 -18.60
N ALA A 261 23.33 10.45 -17.43
CA ALA A 261 24.65 10.15 -16.92
C ALA A 261 25.42 9.20 -17.87
N TYR A 262 24.76 8.13 -18.31
CA TYR A 262 25.36 7.17 -19.22
C TYR A 262 25.79 7.80 -20.54
N VAL A 263 24.95 8.59 -21.22
CA VAL A 263 25.29 9.18 -22.53
C VAL A 263 26.40 10.24 -22.43
N LYS A 264 26.53 10.92 -21.28
CA LYS A 264 27.63 11.86 -21.04
C LYS A 264 28.99 11.16 -20.88
N GLU A 265 29.03 9.94 -20.37
CA GLU A 265 30.23 9.15 -20.17
C GLU A 265 30.57 8.24 -21.36
N ARG A 266 29.53 7.75 -22.04
CA ARG A 266 29.67 6.83 -23.19
C ARG A 266 30.33 7.53 -24.36
N LYS A 267 31.44 6.98 -24.84
CA LYS A 267 32.14 7.47 -26.05
C LYS A 267 31.89 6.53 -27.23
N GLN A 268 31.54 7.12 -28.37
CA GLN A 268 31.43 6.47 -29.64
C GLN A 268 32.16 7.38 -30.68
N PHE A 269 32.96 6.77 -31.57
CA PHE A 269 33.72 7.53 -32.58
C PHE A 269 34.56 8.68 -31.98
N ALA A 270 35.20 8.43 -30.82
CA ALA A 270 36.03 9.37 -30.06
C ALA A 270 35.29 10.63 -29.53
N ARG A 271 33.94 10.61 -29.44
CA ARG A 271 33.10 11.67 -28.83
C ARG A 271 32.14 11.08 -27.79
N PRO A 272 31.69 11.86 -26.83
CA PRO A 272 30.50 11.51 -26.04
C PRO A 272 29.30 11.29 -26.96
N VAL A 273 28.38 10.42 -26.58
CA VAL A 273 27.19 10.13 -27.40
C VAL A 273 26.18 11.27 -27.36
#